data_84f3e5206ac7acc22eb2e2309685afb8
#
_entry.id   84f3e5206ac7acc22eb2e2309685afb8
#
_cell.length_a   1.000
_cell.length_b   1.000
_cell.length_c   1.000
_cell.angle_alpha   90.00
_cell.angle_beta   90.00
_cell.angle_gamma   90.00
#
_symmetry.space_group_name_H-M   'P 1'
#
loop_
_entity.id
_entity.type
_entity.pdbx_description
1 polymer ?
#
loop_
_entity_poly.entity_id
_entity_poly.type
_entity_poly.pdbx_seq_one_letter_code
_entity_poly.pdbx_strand_id
1 'polypeptide(L)'
;MVAPVIPALNEAEIERILEAGAAAGVREAGYVLLRLPLEVRDVFVEFLEREYPDRAKHVMSVIRSMRGGKDYDSEWGKRMRGEGPYAWQIGRRFEMAARRLGLNREKLKLRTDLFVPPAAETEQLDLFAGQRAA
;
A
#
# COMPACT_ATOMS: atom_id res chain seq x y z
N MET A 1 -2.60 -5.62 -7.17
CA MET A 1 -1.99 -4.44 -6.51
C MET A 1 -0.48 -4.56 -6.61
N VAL A 2 0.23 -3.47 -6.95
CA VAL A 2 1.68 -3.37 -6.95
C VAL A 2 2.11 -2.82 -5.58
N ALA A 3 2.48 -3.69 -4.67
CA ALA A 3 2.79 -3.31 -3.28
C ALA A 3 3.66 -4.36 -2.57
N PRO A 4 4.64 -3.92 -1.79
CA PRO A 4 5.07 -2.53 -1.65
C PRO A 4 5.97 -2.09 -2.82
N VAL A 5 5.81 -0.84 -3.26
CA VAL A 5 6.81 -0.20 -4.11
C VAL A 5 7.87 0.41 -3.20
N ILE A 6 9.10 -0.06 -3.33
CA ILE A 6 10.26 0.39 -2.56
C ILE A 6 11.09 1.30 -3.48
N PRO A 7 11.12 2.61 -3.20
CA PRO A 7 11.87 3.57 -4.00
C PRO A 7 13.35 3.20 -4.12
N ALA A 8 13.93 3.43 -5.28
CA ALA A 8 15.32 3.11 -5.60
C ALA A 8 15.71 1.62 -5.46
N LEU A 9 14.72 0.71 -5.26
CA LEU A 9 14.98 -0.72 -5.13
C LEU A 9 14.19 -1.56 -6.15
N ASN A 10 12.84 -1.55 -6.10
CA ASN A 10 12.00 -2.36 -6.98
C ASN A 10 11.03 -1.55 -7.86
N GLU A 11 11.07 -0.24 -7.80
CA GLU A 11 10.17 0.61 -8.60
C GLU A 11 10.30 0.41 -10.11
N ALA A 12 11.46 -0.09 -10.58
CA ALA A 12 11.68 -0.40 -11.98
C ALA A 12 10.81 -1.56 -12.50
N GLU A 13 10.18 -2.31 -11.59
CA GLU A 13 9.34 -3.47 -11.94
C GLU A 13 7.88 -3.13 -12.13
N ILE A 14 7.46 -1.90 -11.84
CA ILE A 14 6.05 -1.48 -11.88
C ILE A 14 5.42 -1.83 -13.23
N GLU A 15 6.04 -1.45 -14.33
CA GLU A 15 5.52 -1.65 -15.67
C GLU A 15 5.40 -3.15 -16.01
N ARG A 16 6.40 -3.94 -15.68
CA ARG A 16 6.42 -5.40 -15.93
C ARG A 16 5.33 -6.12 -15.13
N ILE A 17 5.13 -5.71 -13.87
CA ILE A 17 4.06 -6.27 -13.02
C ILE A 17 2.68 -5.95 -13.61
N LEU A 18 2.48 -4.72 -14.09
CA LEU A 18 1.22 -4.32 -14.72
C LEU A 18 0.98 -5.04 -16.04
N GLU A 19 2.02 -5.24 -16.86
CA GLU A 19 1.96 -6.00 -18.10
C GLU A 19 1.57 -7.46 -17.84
N ALA A 20 2.21 -8.12 -16.87
CA ALA A 20 1.86 -9.48 -16.47
C ALA A 20 0.42 -9.57 -15.95
N GLY A 21 -0.02 -8.60 -15.15
CA GLY A 21 -1.39 -8.52 -14.65
C GLY A 21 -2.41 -8.34 -15.79
N ALA A 22 -2.14 -7.44 -16.73
CA ALA A 22 -3.01 -7.22 -17.88
C ALA A 22 -3.12 -8.47 -18.77
N ALA A 23 -2.00 -9.16 -19.01
CA ALA A 23 -1.98 -10.43 -19.76
C ALA A 23 -2.80 -11.53 -19.05
N ALA A 24 -2.86 -11.50 -17.71
CA ALA A 24 -3.70 -12.40 -16.91
C ALA A 24 -5.17 -11.96 -16.80
N GLY A 25 -5.59 -10.88 -17.48
CA GLY A 25 -6.97 -10.42 -17.49
C GLY A 25 -7.36 -9.46 -16.36
N VAL A 26 -6.37 -8.90 -15.64
CA VAL A 26 -6.63 -7.86 -14.63
C VAL A 26 -7.20 -6.60 -15.30
N ARG A 27 -8.25 -6.03 -14.70
CA ARG A 27 -8.91 -4.81 -15.18
C ARG A 27 -8.58 -3.59 -14.36
N GLU A 28 -8.33 -3.77 -13.05
CA GLU A 28 -8.02 -2.69 -12.13
C GLU A 28 -6.71 -2.95 -11.41
N ALA A 29 -5.90 -1.91 -11.29
CA ALA A 29 -4.64 -1.96 -10.58
C ALA A 29 -4.47 -0.73 -9.70
N GLY A 30 -3.73 -0.91 -8.61
CA GLY A 30 -3.31 0.14 -7.71
C GLY A 30 -1.89 -0.12 -7.24
N TYR A 31 -1.25 0.87 -6.64
CA TYR A 31 0.04 0.71 -6.00
C TYR A 31 0.05 1.33 -4.60
N VAL A 32 0.95 0.85 -3.77
CA VAL A 32 1.23 1.41 -2.45
C VAL A 32 2.73 1.52 -2.26
N LEU A 33 3.20 2.72 -1.92
CA LEU A 33 4.59 2.91 -1.51
C LEU A 33 4.85 2.22 -0.17
N LEU A 34 6.07 1.73 0.01
CA LEU A 34 6.48 1.09 1.27
C LEU A 34 6.09 1.94 2.48
N ARG A 35 5.56 1.27 3.49
CA ARG A 35 5.18 1.85 4.78
C ARG A 35 6.02 1.20 5.87
N LEU A 36 6.54 2.03 6.76
CA LEU A 36 7.44 1.61 7.85
C LEU A 36 6.88 2.00 9.23
N PRO A 37 5.69 1.50 9.61
CA PRO A 37 5.15 1.80 10.93
C PRO A 37 5.92 1.06 12.02
N LEU A 38 6.14 1.75 13.15
CA LEU A 38 6.70 1.17 14.37
C LEU A 38 7.95 0.29 14.10
N GLU A 39 7.96 -0.92 14.62
CA GLU A 39 9.04 -1.91 14.53
C GLU A 39 9.37 -2.36 13.09
N VAL A 40 8.44 -2.22 12.16
CA VAL A 40 8.68 -2.57 10.73
C VAL A 40 9.85 -1.76 10.16
N ARG A 41 10.02 -0.53 10.64
CA ARG A 41 11.14 0.32 10.24
C ARG A 41 12.49 -0.31 10.54
N ASP A 42 12.67 -0.83 11.74
CA ASP A 42 13.96 -1.36 12.18
C ASP A 42 14.30 -2.67 11.46
N VAL A 43 13.32 -3.55 11.29
CA VAL A 43 13.44 -4.78 10.50
C VAL A 43 13.81 -4.47 9.05
N PHE A 44 13.20 -3.44 8.46
CA PHE A 44 13.50 -3.07 7.08
C PHE A 44 14.91 -2.46 6.93
N VAL A 45 15.36 -1.65 7.87
CA VAL A 45 16.73 -1.11 7.87
C VAL A 45 17.75 -2.23 7.99
N GLU A 46 17.55 -3.18 8.91
CA GLU A 46 18.42 -4.35 9.06
C GLU A 46 18.47 -5.18 7.75
N PHE A 47 17.32 -5.40 7.12
CA PHE A 47 17.25 -6.06 5.82
C PHE A 47 18.07 -5.33 4.76
N LEU A 48 17.94 -4.00 4.65
CA LEU A 48 18.70 -3.22 3.69
C LEU A 48 20.21 -3.29 3.94
N GLU A 49 20.64 -3.19 5.19
CA GLU A 49 22.05 -3.24 5.57
C GLU A 49 22.67 -4.61 5.26
N ARG A 50 21.90 -5.68 5.42
CA ARG A 50 22.34 -7.05 5.13
C ARG A 50 22.34 -7.38 3.64
N GLU A 51 21.26 -7.07 2.93
CA GLU A 51 21.07 -7.53 1.55
C GLU A 51 21.49 -6.49 0.50
N TYR A 52 21.47 -5.20 0.86
CA TYR A 52 21.74 -4.07 -0.05
C TYR A 52 22.61 -2.99 0.62
N PRO A 53 23.77 -3.32 1.21
CA PRO A 53 24.57 -2.39 2.02
C PRO A 53 24.92 -1.12 1.26
N ASP A 54 25.26 -1.22 -0.04
CA ASP A 54 25.64 -0.09 -0.89
C ASP A 54 24.45 0.85 -1.20
N ARG A 55 23.23 0.37 -1.08
CA ARG A 55 22.00 1.12 -1.39
C ARG A 55 21.22 1.55 -0.16
N ALA A 56 21.46 0.96 1.00
CA ALA A 56 20.66 1.14 2.22
C ALA A 56 20.43 2.63 2.56
N LYS A 57 21.52 3.42 2.60
CA LYS A 57 21.45 4.86 2.88
C LYS A 57 20.66 5.62 1.83
N HIS A 58 20.84 5.29 0.55
CA HIS A 58 20.13 5.94 -0.54
C HIS A 58 18.63 5.64 -0.50
N VAL A 59 18.23 4.38 -0.36
CA VAL A 59 16.83 3.96 -0.24
C VAL A 59 16.14 4.70 0.91
N MET A 60 16.73 4.70 2.09
CA MET A 60 16.17 5.41 3.25
C MET A 60 16.10 6.93 3.04
N SER A 61 17.09 7.52 2.38
CA SER A 61 17.07 8.95 2.03
C SER A 61 15.90 9.28 1.10
N VAL A 62 15.66 8.47 0.08
CA VAL A 62 14.53 8.66 -0.84
C VAL A 62 13.19 8.46 -0.13
N ILE A 63 13.07 7.45 0.74
CA ILE A 63 11.85 7.25 1.56
C ILE A 63 11.56 8.51 2.39
N ARG A 64 12.57 9.05 3.08
CA ARG A 64 12.42 10.27 3.88
C ARG A 64 12.00 11.48 3.05
N SER A 65 12.57 11.64 1.85
CA SER A 65 12.20 12.75 0.94
C SER A 65 10.72 12.75 0.55
N MET A 66 10.09 11.57 0.55
CA MET A 66 8.66 11.40 0.26
C MET A 66 7.76 11.42 1.51
N ARG A 67 8.33 11.61 2.70
CA ARG A 67 7.64 11.56 3.99
C ARG A 67 7.92 12.78 4.86
N GLY A 68 8.26 13.93 4.23
CA GLY A 68 8.57 15.15 4.97
C GLY A 68 9.80 15.02 5.89
N GLY A 69 10.81 14.23 5.48
CA GLY A 69 12.02 13.98 6.26
C GLY A 69 11.92 12.84 7.28
N LYS A 70 10.77 12.19 7.41
CA LYS A 70 10.52 11.08 8.36
C LYS A 70 10.65 9.71 7.68
N ASP A 71 10.94 8.67 8.44
CA ASP A 71 10.93 7.30 7.93
C ASP A 71 9.49 6.80 7.64
N TYR A 72 8.50 7.34 8.35
CA TYR A 72 7.08 7.03 8.17
C TYR A 72 6.19 8.25 8.47
N ASP A 73 5.12 8.37 7.70
CA ASP A 73 4.04 9.32 7.93
C ASP A 73 2.71 8.56 7.96
N SER A 74 1.97 8.68 9.07
CA SER A 74 0.68 8.02 9.28
C SER A 74 -0.50 8.80 8.71
N GLU A 75 -0.27 10.02 8.23
CA GLU A 75 -1.34 10.91 7.77
C GLU A 75 -2.19 10.27 6.66
N TRP A 76 -3.50 10.37 6.84
CA TRP A 76 -4.46 9.86 5.86
C TRP A 76 -4.27 10.59 4.52
N GLY A 77 -4.23 9.84 3.42
CA GLY A 77 -3.94 10.38 2.08
C GLY A 77 -2.46 10.32 1.71
N LYS A 78 -1.54 10.56 2.62
CA LYS A 78 -0.09 10.53 2.35
C LYS A 78 0.55 9.17 2.60
N ARG A 79 0.08 8.44 3.62
CA ARG A 79 0.69 7.17 4.06
C ARG A 79 0.85 6.12 2.96
N MET A 80 -0.03 6.12 1.94
CA MET A 80 -0.02 5.16 0.84
C MET A 80 0.78 5.62 -0.37
N ARG A 81 0.80 6.91 -0.62
CA ARG A 81 1.31 7.52 -1.85
C ARG A 81 2.57 8.34 -1.68
N GLY A 82 2.85 8.81 -0.44
CA GLY A 82 3.90 9.79 -0.20
C GLY A 82 3.61 11.14 -0.84
N GLU A 83 4.58 12.04 -0.78
CA GLU A 83 4.52 13.39 -1.34
C GLU A 83 5.87 13.78 -1.98
N GLY A 84 5.89 14.90 -2.66
CA GLY A 84 7.10 15.41 -3.30
C GLY A 84 7.37 14.84 -4.70
N PRO A 85 8.45 15.33 -5.35
CA PRO A 85 8.71 15.03 -6.76
C PRO A 85 8.92 13.54 -7.06
N TYR A 86 9.60 12.82 -6.18
CA TYR A 86 9.90 11.41 -6.39
C TYR A 86 8.63 10.54 -6.30
N ALA A 87 7.79 10.79 -5.29
CA ALA A 87 6.50 10.12 -5.16
C ALA A 87 5.59 10.42 -6.35
N TRP A 88 5.58 11.67 -6.82
CA TRP A 88 4.84 12.07 -8.02
C TRP A 88 5.33 11.32 -9.26
N GLN A 89 6.65 11.18 -9.45
CA GLN A 89 7.24 10.45 -10.57
C GLN A 89 6.80 8.98 -10.58
N ILE A 90 6.85 8.30 -9.44
CA ILE A 90 6.36 6.92 -9.32
C ILE A 90 4.87 6.84 -9.70
N GLY A 91 4.06 7.76 -9.16
CA GLY A 91 2.64 7.83 -9.49
C GLY A 91 2.38 8.02 -10.98
N ARG A 92 3.11 8.92 -11.64
CA ARG A 92 3.00 9.16 -13.09
C ARG A 92 3.40 7.96 -13.93
N ARG A 93 4.49 7.28 -13.56
CA ARG A 93 4.90 6.05 -14.25
C ARG A 93 3.81 4.99 -14.16
N PHE A 94 3.27 4.76 -12.95
CA PHE A 94 2.17 3.83 -12.75
C PHE A 94 0.94 4.19 -13.60
N GLU A 95 0.50 5.45 -13.56
CA GLU A 95 -0.67 5.93 -14.33
C GLU A 95 -0.49 5.77 -15.83
N MET A 96 0.68 6.12 -16.35
CA MET A 96 0.99 5.99 -17.77
C MET A 96 0.98 4.53 -18.22
N ALA A 97 1.59 3.64 -17.44
CA ALA A 97 1.60 2.21 -17.73
C ALA A 97 0.19 1.60 -17.65
N ALA A 98 -0.57 1.91 -16.61
CA ALA A 98 -1.95 1.46 -16.46
C ALA A 98 -2.84 1.92 -17.63
N ARG A 99 -2.71 3.19 -18.06
CA ARG A 99 -3.44 3.73 -19.21
C ARG A 99 -3.05 3.03 -20.50
N ARG A 100 -1.75 2.83 -20.76
CA ARG A 100 -1.25 2.11 -21.96
C ARG A 100 -1.82 0.71 -22.06
N LEU A 101 -1.94 0.01 -20.92
CA LEU A 101 -2.43 -1.36 -20.83
C LEU A 101 -3.97 -1.44 -20.74
N GLY A 102 -4.66 -0.30 -20.75
CA GLY A 102 -6.11 -0.28 -20.66
C GLY A 102 -6.69 -0.62 -19.29
N LEU A 103 -5.86 -0.58 -18.25
CA LEU A 103 -6.29 -0.77 -16.86
C LEU A 103 -7.02 0.47 -16.33
N ASN A 104 -7.87 0.30 -15.34
CA ASN A 104 -8.59 1.36 -14.64
C ASN A 104 -9.49 2.24 -15.54
N ARG A 105 -9.95 1.73 -16.69
CA ARG A 105 -10.85 2.47 -17.60
C ARG A 105 -12.21 2.70 -16.98
N GLU A 106 -12.72 1.70 -16.31
CA GLU A 106 -14.02 1.72 -15.64
C GLU A 106 -13.83 1.38 -14.18
N LYS A 107 -14.40 2.17 -13.28
CA LYS A 107 -14.43 1.82 -11.87
C LYS A 107 -15.44 0.72 -11.63
N LEU A 108 -15.00 -0.38 -11.08
CA LEU A 108 -15.90 -1.42 -10.57
C LEU A 108 -16.86 -0.82 -9.54
N LYS A 109 -18.15 -0.85 -9.85
CA LYS A 109 -19.19 -0.53 -8.87
C LYS A 109 -19.52 -1.81 -8.11
N LEU A 110 -19.15 -1.86 -6.84
CA LEU A 110 -19.52 -2.96 -5.97
C LEU A 110 -21.04 -2.95 -5.79
N ARG A 111 -21.66 -4.11 -5.95
CA ARG A 111 -23.08 -4.30 -5.65
C ARG A 111 -23.24 -4.56 -4.16
N THR A 112 -23.98 -3.69 -3.50
CA THR A 112 -24.31 -3.83 -2.06
C THR A 112 -25.72 -4.35 -1.85
N ASP A 113 -26.52 -4.38 -2.89
CA ASP A 113 -27.91 -4.87 -2.87
C ASP A 113 -28.06 -6.39 -2.67
N LEU A 114 -27.01 -7.15 -2.90
CA LEU A 114 -26.93 -8.59 -2.66
C LEU A 114 -26.45 -8.94 -1.23
N PHE A 115 -26.02 -7.94 -0.48
CA PHE A 115 -25.58 -8.18 0.90
C PHE A 115 -26.78 -8.44 1.79
N VAL A 116 -26.83 -9.64 2.35
CA VAL A 116 -27.77 -10.03 3.41
C VAL A 116 -27.00 -10.02 4.71
N PRO A 117 -27.34 -9.13 5.67
CA PRO A 117 -26.70 -9.18 6.98
C PRO A 117 -26.89 -10.57 7.59
N PRO A 118 -25.89 -11.14 8.28
CA PRO A 118 -26.10 -12.33 9.07
C PRO A 118 -27.29 -12.12 10.01
N ALA A 119 -28.16 -13.11 10.12
CA ALA A 119 -29.20 -13.05 11.12
C ALA A 119 -28.58 -12.81 12.49
N ALA A 120 -29.11 -11.84 13.23
CA ALA A 120 -28.61 -11.49 14.56
C ALA A 120 -29.00 -12.60 15.57
N GLU A 121 -28.53 -13.79 15.34
CA GLU A 121 -28.64 -14.94 16.26
C GLU A 121 -27.39 -15.10 17.12
N THR A 122 -26.77 -14.06 17.48
CA THR A 122 -25.83 -14.12 18.59
C THR A 122 -26.39 -13.28 19.70
N GLU A 123 -26.93 -13.91 20.71
CA GLU A 123 -26.85 -13.38 22.06
C GLU A 123 -25.36 -13.09 22.28
N GLN A 124 -24.94 -11.88 21.97
CA GLN A 124 -23.62 -11.41 22.40
C GLN A 124 -23.69 -11.49 23.92
N LEU A 125 -23.01 -12.48 24.47
CA LEU A 125 -22.89 -12.62 25.91
C LEU A 125 -22.32 -11.30 26.44
N ASP A 126 -23.11 -10.60 27.26
CA ASP A 126 -22.66 -9.38 27.92
C ASP A 126 -21.54 -9.78 28.89
N LEU A 127 -20.31 -9.40 28.53
CA LEU A 127 -19.09 -9.61 29.36
C LEU A 127 -19.25 -9.08 30.78
N PHE A 128 -20.22 -8.19 31.02
CA PHE A 128 -20.47 -7.55 32.32
C PHE A 128 -21.83 -7.89 32.94
N ALA A 129 -22.56 -8.83 32.36
CA ALA A 129 -23.89 -9.24 32.88
C ALA A 129 -23.84 -9.73 34.35
N GLY A 130 -22.71 -10.25 34.79
CA GLY A 130 -22.51 -10.71 36.17
C GLY A 130 -22.25 -9.63 37.21
N GLN A 131 -22.02 -8.37 36.82
CA GLN A 131 -21.65 -7.28 37.75
C GLN A 131 -22.83 -6.35 38.13
N ARG A 132 -24.03 -6.59 37.63
CA ARG A 132 -25.20 -5.73 37.90
C ARG A 132 -26.10 -6.21 39.03
N ALA A 133 -25.69 -7.24 39.76
CA ALA A 133 -26.43 -7.76 40.92
C ALA A 133 -25.56 -7.66 42.18
N ALA A 134 -25.43 -6.47 42.75
CA ALA A 134 -25.03 -6.22 44.13
C ALA A 134 -25.55 -4.84 44.56
#